data_2412178a972a6c6e5cbbe0d29b57d4c7
#
_entry.id   2412178a972a6c6e5cbbe0d29b57d4c7
#
_cell.length_a   1.000
_cell.length_b   1.000
_cell.length_c   1.000
_cell.angle_alpha   90.00
_cell.angle_beta   90.00
_cell.angle_gamma   90.00
#
_symmetry.space_group_name_H-M   'P 1'
#
loop_
_entity.id
_entity.type
_entity.pdbx_description
1 polymer ?
#
loop_
_entity_poly.entity_id
_entity_poly.type
_entity_poly.pdbx_seq_one_letter_code
_entity_poly.pdbx_strand_id
1 'polypeptide(L)'
;MYVMVSYDIVKDRTRTRVMKFLKDFGNRVQLSVFECDLNDDQYQRMKEGVESLINKKEDRVRYYRLCRGCMSRVVISGWGEIEQDEGFEII
;
A
#
# COMPACT_ATOMS: atom_id res chain seq x y z
N MET A 1 -12.00 6.85 -0.66
CA MET A 1 -11.13 6.73 -1.85
C MET A 1 -10.25 5.51 -1.74
N TYR A 2 -9.98 4.90 -2.86
CA TYR A 2 -9.08 3.77 -2.87
C TYR A 2 -7.66 4.24 -3.09
N VAL A 3 -6.75 3.73 -2.28
CA VAL A 3 -5.34 4.10 -2.34
C VAL A 3 -4.53 2.81 -2.38
N MET A 4 -3.62 2.71 -3.33
CA MET A 4 -2.67 1.63 -3.37
C MET A 4 -1.34 2.21 -2.90
N VAL A 5 -0.73 1.56 -1.91
CA VAL A 5 0.53 2.02 -1.33
C VAL A 5 1.61 1.02 -1.68
N SER A 6 2.64 1.48 -2.36
CA SER A 6 3.78 0.64 -2.74
C SER A 6 5.01 1.21 -2.06
N TYR A 7 5.78 0.39 -1.38
CA TYR A 7 6.96 0.87 -0.69
C TYR A 7 8.19 0.04 -1.02
N ASP A 8 9.33 0.75 -1.04
CA ASP A 8 10.63 0.15 -1.27
C ASP A 8 11.51 0.67 -0.15
N ILE A 9 11.72 -0.16 0.85
CA ILE A 9 12.38 0.22 2.09
C ILE A 9 13.61 -0.66 2.29
N VAL A 10 14.73 -0.01 2.52
CA VAL A 10 16.02 -0.68 2.56
C VAL A 10 16.19 -1.57 3.79
N LYS A 11 15.84 -1.07 4.96
CA LYS A 11 16.08 -1.82 6.19
C LYS A 11 14.91 -2.71 6.56
N ASP A 12 15.19 -3.96 6.89
CA ASP A 12 14.16 -4.92 7.28
C ASP A 12 13.32 -4.43 8.44
N ARG A 13 13.96 -3.84 9.42
CA ARG A 13 13.27 -3.36 10.62
C ARG A 13 12.25 -2.27 10.28
N THR A 14 12.66 -1.32 9.45
CA THR A 14 11.77 -0.25 9.01
C THR A 14 10.64 -0.81 8.17
N ARG A 15 10.96 -1.73 7.26
CA ARG A 15 9.96 -2.35 6.40
C ARG A 15 8.90 -3.08 7.22
N THR A 16 9.30 -3.78 8.26
CA THR A 16 8.37 -4.48 9.13
C THR A 16 7.47 -3.50 9.88
N ARG A 17 8.02 -2.39 10.33
CA ARG A 17 7.24 -1.38 11.03
C ARG A 17 6.19 -0.74 10.12
N VAL A 18 6.59 -0.44 8.89
CA VAL A 18 5.68 0.15 7.91
C VAL A 18 4.57 -0.85 7.58
N MET A 19 4.92 -2.11 7.39
CA MET A 19 3.95 -3.15 7.09
C MET A 19 2.92 -3.27 8.20
N LYS A 20 3.37 -3.29 9.45
CA LYS A 20 2.46 -3.41 10.59
C LYS A 20 1.56 -2.18 10.72
N PHE A 21 2.12 -1.01 10.46
CA PHE A 21 1.36 0.23 10.51
C PHE A 21 0.29 0.26 9.43
N LEU A 22 0.64 -0.13 8.20
CA LEU A 22 -0.30 -0.11 7.09
C LEU A 22 -1.43 -1.12 7.25
N LYS A 23 -1.23 -2.18 8.01
CA LYS A 23 -2.29 -3.16 8.27
C LYS A 23 -3.51 -2.55 8.95
N ASP A 24 -3.34 -1.44 9.67
CA ASP A 24 -4.45 -0.78 10.31
C ASP A 24 -5.27 0.03 9.31
N PHE A 25 -4.77 0.23 8.10
CA PHE A 25 -5.44 1.04 7.10
C PHE A 25 -5.95 0.24 5.91
N GLY A 26 -5.43 -0.93 5.68
CA GLY A 26 -5.85 -1.72 4.52
C GLY A 26 -5.28 -3.12 4.51
N ASN A 27 -5.35 -3.74 3.34
CA ASN A 27 -4.94 -5.13 3.17
C ASN A 27 -3.70 -5.24 2.30
N ARG A 28 -2.82 -6.15 2.66
CA ARG A 28 -1.62 -6.39 1.87
C ARG A 28 -1.95 -7.26 0.67
N VAL A 29 -1.61 -6.81 -0.52
CA VAL A 29 -1.87 -7.55 -1.75
C VAL A 29 -0.60 -8.10 -2.40
N GLN A 30 0.55 -7.57 -2.03
CA GLN A 30 1.85 -8.10 -2.39
C GLN A 30 2.79 -7.82 -1.24
N LEU A 31 4.03 -8.32 -1.29
CA LEU A 31 4.97 -8.15 -0.20
C LEU A 31 5.12 -6.71 0.24
N SER A 32 5.12 -5.78 -0.70
CA SER A 32 5.33 -4.38 -0.39
C SER A 32 4.25 -3.51 -1.00
N VAL A 33 3.03 -4.03 -1.12
CA VAL A 33 1.91 -3.28 -1.68
C VAL A 33 0.67 -3.50 -0.83
N PHE A 34 0.03 -2.40 -0.46
CA PHE A 34 -1.22 -2.43 0.30
C PHE A 34 -2.33 -1.75 -0.50
N GLU A 35 -3.54 -2.24 -0.31
CA GLU A 35 -4.73 -1.65 -0.87
C GLU A 35 -5.56 -1.14 0.29
N CYS A 36 -5.96 0.12 0.25
CA CYS A 36 -6.68 0.78 1.32
C CYS A 36 -7.90 1.51 0.80
N ASP A 37 -8.99 1.50 1.57
CA ASP A 37 -10.16 2.31 1.25
C ASP A 37 -10.29 3.34 2.39
N LEU A 38 -9.95 4.59 2.10
CA LEU A 38 -9.77 5.60 3.12
C LEU A 38 -10.55 6.86 2.81
N ASN A 39 -10.95 7.57 3.85
CA ASN A 39 -11.42 8.95 3.67
C ASN A 39 -10.18 9.87 3.73
N ASP A 40 -10.39 11.16 3.49
CA ASP A 40 -9.28 12.11 3.42
C ASP A 40 -8.48 12.17 4.71
N ASP A 41 -9.16 12.11 5.83
CA ASP A 41 -8.52 12.20 7.12
C ASP A 41 -7.65 10.97 7.39
N GLN A 42 -8.18 9.81 7.08
CA GLN A 42 -7.43 8.55 7.23
C GLN A 42 -6.23 8.52 6.31
N TYR A 43 -6.39 8.99 5.08
CA TYR A 43 -5.30 9.04 4.13
C TYR A 43 -4.17 9.93 4.64
N GLN A 44 -4.52 11.09 5.17
CA GLN A 44 -3.53 12.01 5.69
C GLN A 44 -2.79 11.42 6.89
N ARG A 45 -3.52 10.77 7.80
CA ARG A 45 -2.90 10.13 8.96
C ARG A 45 -1.99 8.98 8.57
N MET A 46 -2.40 8.20 7.58
CA MET A 46 -1.57 7.11 7.08
C MET A 46 -0.29 7.64 6.49
N LYS A 47 -0.39 8.67 5.66
CA LYS A 47 0.76 9.24 4.99
C LYS A 47 1.74 9.83 5.98
N GLU A 48 1.23 10.57 6.96
CA GLU A 48 2.09 11.17 7.98
C GLU A 48 2.77 10.09 8.83
N GLY A 49 2.04 9.05 9.17
CA GLY A 49 2.60 7.96 9.96
C GLY A 49 3.71 7.23 9.22
N VAL A 50 3.50 6.93 7.94
CA VAL A 50 4.53 6.29 7.14
C VAL A 50 5.76 7.18 7.05
N GLU A 51 5.56 8.46 6.80
CA GLU A 51 6.69 9.39 6.68
C GLU A 51 7.50 9.49 7.96
N SER A 52 6.87 9.29 9.11
CA SER A 52 7.58 9.33 10.37
C SER A 52 8.41 8.07 10.62
N LEU A 53 8.11 6.98 9.91
CA LEU A 53 8.80 5.71 10.11
C LEU A 53 9.97 5.50 9.16
N ILE A 54 9.92 6.09 7.98
CA ILE A 54 10.91 5.81 6.94
C ILE A 54 12.08 6.78 7.00
N ASN A 55 13.18 6.40 6.32
CA ASN A 55 14.31 7.29 6.11
C ASN A 55 14.15 7.84 4.69
N LYS A 56 13.80 9.11 4.57
CA LYS A 56 13.50 9.71 3.28
C LYS A 56 14.69 9.75 2.32
N LYS A 57 15.90 9.53 2.82
CA LYS A 57 17.08 9.54 1.97
C LYS A 57 17.28 8.22 1.25
N GLU A 58 16.78 7.13 1.80
CA GLU A 58 17.00 5.83 1.19
C GLU A 58 15.72 5.04 0.91
N ASP A 59 14.60 5.43 1.50
CA ASP A 59 13.34 4.70 1.34
C ASP A 59 12.38 5.44 0.43
N ARG A 60 11.52 4.70 -0.24
CA ARG A 60 10.50 5.28 -1.11
C ARG A 60 9.16 4.67 -0.82
N VAL A 61 8.12 5.50 -0.83
CA VAL A 61 6.75 5.04 -0.70
C VAL A 61 5.93 5.79 -1.75
N ARG A 62 5.14 5.06 -2.51
CA ARG A 62 4.29 5.64 -3.54
C ARG A 62 2.84 5.41 -3.18
N TYR A 63 2.03 6.43 -3.39
CA TYR A 63 0.62 6.38 -3.09
C TYR A 63 -0.15 6.62 -4.39
N TYR A 64 -0.94 5.62 -4.80
CA TYR A 64 -1.74 5.74 -6.00
C TYR A 64 -3.20 5.85 -5.60
N ARG A 65 -3.80 7.01 -5.89
CA ARG A 65 -5.20 7.23 -5.54
C ARG A 65 -6.04 6.82 -6.74
N LEU A 66 -6.94 5.89 -6.53
CA LEU A 66 -7.71 5.31 -7.61
C LEU A 66 -9.20 5.44 -7.34
N CYS A 67 -9.97 5.65 -8.38
CA CYS A 67 -11.41 5.61 -8.25
C CYS A 67 -11.88 4.15 -8.24
N ARG A 68 -13.14 3.89 -7.90
CA ARG A 68 -13.62 2.53 -7.84
C ARG A 68 -13.48 1.78 -9.14
N GLY A 69 -13.79 2.46 -10.25
CA GLY A 69 -13.65 1.85 -11.56
C GLY A 69 -12.21 1.49 -11.88
N CYS A 70 -11.27 2.29 -11.41
CA CYS A 70 -9.85 2.00 -11.62
C CYS A 70 -9.39 0.81 -10.82
N MET A 71 -9.89 0.64 -9.61
CA MET A 71 -9.52 -0.51 -8.79
C MET A 71 -9.90 -1.82 -9.44
N SER A 72 -11.04 -1.87 -10.09
CA SER A 72 -11.47 -3.10 -10.74
C SER A 72 -10.62 -3.45 -11.95
N ARG A 73 -9.71 -2.56 -12.36
CA ARG A 73 -8.85 -2.81 -13.50
C ARG A 73 -7.40 -3.04 -13.12
N VAL A 74 -7.11 -3.13 -11.83
CA VAL A 74 -5.75 -3.35 -11.40
C VAL A 74 -5.35 -4.78 -11.71
N VAL A 75 -4.22 -4.94 -12.34
CA VAL A 75 -3.69 -6.24 -12.73
C VAL A 75 -2.31 -6.38 -12.13
N ILE A 76 -2.05 -7.51 -11.51
CA ILE A 76 -0.75 -7.78 -10.93
C ILE A 76 -0.12 -8.93 -11.71
N SER A 77 1.03 -8.65 -12.29
CA SER A 77 1.77 -9.66 -13.03
C SER A 77 2.91 -10.18 -12.17
N GLY A 78 3.15 -11.48 -12.26
CA GLY A 78 4.24 -12.08 -11.53
C GLY A 78 3.81 -12.56 -10.17
N TRP A 79 4.78 -12.63 -9.26
CA TRP A 79 4.52 -13.15 -7.95
C TRP A 79 3.72 -12.15 -7.12
N GLY A 80 2.68 -12.62 -6.49
CA GLY A 80 1.88 -11.78 -5.61
C GLY A 80 0.79 -12.59 -4.96
N GLU A 81 0.30 -12.13 -3.77
CA GLU A 81 -0.68 -12.82 -3.12
C GLU A 81 -1.83 -11.93 -2.99
N ILE A 82 -2.91 -12.23 -3.67
CA ILE A 82 -4.07 -11.44 -3.62
C ILE A 82 -5.08 -12.15 -2.85
N GLU A 83 -5.66 -11.53 -1.83
CA GLU A 83 -6.53 -12.14 -1.11
C GLU A 83 -7.77 -11.85 -1.61
N GLN A 84 -8.29 -12.39 -2.42
CA GLN A 84 -9.47 -12.29 -2.89
C GLN A 84 -9.96 -11.27 -3.34
N ASP A 85 -9.53 -10.63 -4.07
CA ASP A 85 -9.93 -9.56 -4.45
C ASP A 85 -10.62 -9.42 -5.61
N GLU A 86 -11.78 -9.10 -5.72
CA GLU A 86 -12.58 -8.93 -6.85
C GLU A 86 -12.09 -7.88 -7.75
N GLY A 87 -11.26 -7.04 -7.41
CA GLY A 87 -10.75 -5.97 -8.25
C GLY A 87 -9.40 -6.26 -8.88
N PHE A 88 -8.84 -7.45 -8.67
CA PHE A 88 -7.50 -7.74 -9.11
C PHE A 88 -7.43 -9.02 -9.95
N GLU A 89 -6.50 -9.02 -10.90
CA GLU A 89 -6.20 -10.21 -11.68
C GLU A 89 -4.72 -10.47 -11.56
N ILE A 90 -4.32 -11.73 -11.51
CA ILE A 90 -2.92 -12.11 -11.48
C ILE A 90 -2.55 -12.71 -12.82
N ILE A 91 -1.54 -12.18 -13.43
CA ILE A 91 -1.06 -12.65 -14.72
C ILE A 91 0.23 -13.41 -14.57
#